data_516eaa794ef2c5b47a96553f66b33650
#
_entry.id   516eaa794ef2c5b47a96553f66b33650
#
_cell.length_a   1.000
_cell.length_b   1.000
_cell.length_c   1.000
_cell.angle_alpha   90.00
_cell.angle_beta   90.00
_cell.angle_gamma   90.00
#
_symmetry.space_group_name_H-M   'P 1'
#
loop_
_entity.id
_entity.type
_entity.pdbx_description
1 polymer ?
#
loop_
_entity_poly.entity_id
_entity_poly.type
_entity_poly.pdbx_seq_one_letter_code
_entity_poly.pdbx_strand_id
1 'polypeptide(L)'
;MENKDEVPSKLYKYYSPSGITKTLLTNTLRWMLPCEENDPFEALAKCWDKEAVKEKVQGLRPKDWVFLEGIFREKEVQESVSHVAAFTSFSTNDKSILMWAHYAANHTGACIEFDKHQIQRFNCLKKVTYANPGDEREEYPLLHGNLREEDEEYQKHAEEFLCKKATEWTYEHEYRLILPPMSKYIGYQKVGEEFILISGIPRGAITKLIFGYNVPVSTRVAWAKMVQRNHPDCKFGKVAPDKTKYELKVEDIPMEAIENTSSQSST
;
A
#
# COMPACT_ATOMS: atom_id res chain seq x y z
N MET A 1 19.57 -11.98 18.17
CA MET A 1 18.74 -10.78 18.34
C MET A 1 18.56 -10.23 16.94
N GLU A 2 17.40 -10.47 16.33
CA GLU A 2 17.08 -9.83 15.05
C GLU A 2 16.99 -8.32 15.29
N ASN A 3 17.67 -7.58 14.44
CA ASN A 3 17.66 -6.12 14.46
C ASN A 3 16.25 -5.67 14.09
N LYS A 4 15.47 -5.14 15.05
CA LYS A 4 14.03 -4.82 14.91
C LYS A 4 13.73 -3.74 13.84
N ASP A 5 14.77 -3.12 13.27
CA ASP A 5 14.67 -2.02 12.32
C ASP A 5 15.03 -2.45 10.88
N GLU A 6 15.36 -3.72 10.64
CA GLU A 6 15.68 -4.17 9.30
C GLU A 6 14.41 -4.44 8.50
N VAL A 7 14.26 -3.71 7.38
CA VAL A 7 13.15 -3.91 6.44
C VAL A 7 13.19 -5.34 5.89
N PRO A 8 12.10 -6.12 6.00
CA PRO A 8 12.05 -7.48 5.51
C PRO A 8 12.48 -7.60 4.06
N SER A 9 13.17 -8.70 3.70
CA SER A 9 13.62 -8.95 2.33
C SER A 9 12.45 -9.17 1.35
N LYS A 10 11.28 -9.55 1.87
CA LYS A 10 10.07 -9.84 1.11
C LYS A 10 8.93 -8.96 1.57
N LEU A 11 8.18 -8.45 0.60
CA LEU A 11 7.00 -7.64 0.81
C LEU A 11 5.82 -8.25 0.04
N TYR A 12 4.63 -8.18 0.63
CA TYR A 12 3.42 -8.80 0.13
C TYR A 12 2.36 -7.77 -0.21
N LYS A 13 1.68 -7.94 -1.34
CA LYS A 13 0.53 -7.10 -1.68
C LYS A 13 -0.64 -7.97 -2.08
N TYR A 14 -1.77 -7.72 -1.41
CA TYR A 14 -3.02 -8.45 -1.61
C TYR A 14 -3.87 -7.78 -2.68
N TYR A 15 -4.58 -8.58 -3.45
CA TYR A 15 -5.40 -8.09 -4.55
C TYR A 15 -6.72 -8.84 -4.66
N SER A 16 -7.79 -8.11 -4.93
CA SER A 16 -9.03 -8.71 -5.44
C SER A 16 -8.81 -9.37 -6.81
N PRO A 17 -9.74 -10.24 -7.30
CA PRO A 17 -9.63 -10.86 -8.63
C PRO A 17 -9.45 -9.86 -9.78
N SER A 18 -10.17 -8.74 -9.74
CA SER A 18 -10.03 -7.69 -10.74
C SER A 18 -8.71 -6.94 -10.63
N GLY A 19 -8.27 -6.66 -9.40
CA GLY A 19 -7.02 -5.97 -9.12
C GLY A 19 -5.81 -6.77 -9.60
N ILE A 20 -5.73 -8.07 -9.23
CA ILE A 20 -4.62 -8.92 -9.67
C ILE A 20 -4.59 -9.07 -11.19
N THR A 21 -5.74 -9.27 -11.83
CA THR A 21 -5.81 -9.39 -13.28
C THR A 21 -5.27 -8.14 -13.97
N LYS A 22 -5.69 -6.94 -13.54
CA LYS A 22 -5.18 -5.67 -14.07
C LYS A 22 -3.67 -5.55 -13.86
N THR A 23 -3.18 -5.78 -12.65
CA THR A 23 -1.75 -5.70 -12.30
C THR A 23 -0.90 -6.62 -13.17
N LEU A 24 -1.32 -7.87 -13.38
CA LEU A 24 -0.57 -8.84 -14.18
C LEU A 24 -0.64 -8.55 -15.68
N LEU A 25 -1.77 -8.05 -16.20
CA LEU A 25 -1.93 -7.67 -17.60
C LEU A 25 -1.07 -6.47 -17.98
N THR A 26 -1.05 -5.46 -17.14
CA THR A 26 -0.34 -4.20 -17.42
C THR A 26 1.09 -4.19 -16.88
N ASN A 27 1.44 -5.13 -16.01
CA ASN A 27 2.70 -5.17 -15.26
C ASN A 27 2.96 -3.87 -14.49
N THR A 28 1.91 -3.35 -13.80
CA THR A 28 1.98 -2.07 -13.07
C THR A 28 1.51 -2.20 -11.63
N LEU A 29 2.12 -1.37 -10.76
CA LEU A 29 1.63 -1.09 -9.41
C LEU A 29 0.72 0.14 -9.46
N ARG A 30 -0.44 0.06 -8.80
CA ARG A 30 -1.28 1.22 -8.51
C ARG A 30 -0.69 1.97 -7.31
N TRP A 31 -0.65 3.28 -7.44
CA TRP A 31 -0.40 4.21 -6.35
C TRP A 31 -1.71 4.85 -5.93
N MET A 32 -1.84 5.12 -4.64
CA MET A 32 -3.04 5.70 -4.06
C MET A 32 -2.70 7.07 -3.50
N LEU A 33 -3.68 7.95 -3.55
CA LEU A 33 -3.63 9.22 -2.85
C LEU A 33 -4.19 9.01 -1.42
N PRO A 34 -3.74 9.79 -0.42
CA PRO A 34 -4.25 9.69 0.94
C PRO A 34 -5.78 9.75 1.04
N CYS A 35 -6.43 10.56 0.20
CA CYS A 35 -7.90 10.69 0.17
C CYS A 35 -8.64 9.45 -0.40
N GLU A 36 -7.93 8.48 -0.99
CA GLU A 36 -8.51 7.25 -1.53
C GLU A 36 -8.48 6.07 -0.52
N GLU A 37 -7.85 6.26 0.66
CA GLU A 37 -7.75 5.22 1.69
C GLU A 37 -9.07 5.02 2.44
N ASN A 38 -9.22 3.83 3.01
CA ASN A 38 -10.40 3.44 3.77
C ASN A 38 -10.30 3.73 5.28
N ASP A 39 -9.12 4.12 5.77
CA ASP A 39 -8.93 4.57 7.14
C ASP A 39 -9.45 6.02 7.27
N PRO A 40 -10.47 6.28 8.10
CA PRO A 40 -10.99 7.63 8.29
C PRO A 40 -9.97 8.60 8.93
N PHE A 41 -8.88 8.07 9.50
CA PHE A 41 -7.80 8.85 10.09
C PHE A 41 -6.60 9.01 9.15
N GLU A 42 -6.64 8.43 7.96
CA GLU A 42 -5.53 8.50 7.00
C GLU A 42 -5.22 9.93 6.61
N ALA A 43 -3.97 10.34 6.83
CA ALA A 43 -3.50 11.70 6.55
C ALA A 43 -4.36 12.81 7.18
N LEU A 44 -5.06 12.52 8.28
CA LEU A 44 -5.77 13.51 9.06
C LEU A 44 -4.87 14.06 10.15
N ALA A 45 -4.47 15.32 9.99
CA ALA A 45 -3.76 16.06 11.02
C ALA A 45 -4.65 16.33 12.25
N LYS A 46 -3.98 16.61 13.36
CA LYS A 46 -4.64 17.16 14.53
C LYS A 46 -5.33 18.49 14.16
N CYS A 47 -6.65 18.54 14.30
CA CYS A 47 -7.40 19.77 14.09
C CYS A 47 -7.12 20.72 15.26
N TRP A 48 -6.55 21.88 14.94
CA TRP A 48 -6.44 22.98 15.88
C TRP A 48 -7.69 23.88 15.75
N ASP A 49 -8.15 24.43 16.86
CA ASP A 49 -9.09 25.51 16.74
C ASP A 49 -8.41 26.74 16.12
N LYS A 50 -9.23 27.61 15.51
CA LYS A 50 -8.75 28.75 14.73
C LYS A 50 -7.90 29.74 15.56
N GLU A 51 -8.12 29.81 16.86
CA GLU A 51 -7.37 30.69 17.75
C GLU A 51 -6.03 30.11 18.18
N ALA A 52 -5.98 28.78 18.45
CA ALA A 52 -4.74 28.11 18.78
C ALA A 52 -3.73 28.14 17.60
N VAL A 53 -4.23 28.10 16.36
CA VAL A 53 -3.36 28.24 15.17
C VAL A 53 -2.86 29.66 15.02
N LYS A 54 -3.68 30.67 15.25
CA LYS A 54 -3.24 32.06 15.20
C LYS A 54 -2.11 32.36 16.20
N GLU A 55 -2.14 31.74 17.38
CA GLU A 55 -1.05 31.86 18.35
C GLU A 55 0.24 31.18 17.91
N LYS A 56 0.14 29.99 17.31
CA LYS A 56 1.32 29.22 16.85
C LYS A 56 2.01 29.82 15.61
N VAL A 57 1.25 30.49 14.74
CA VAL A 57 1.72 30.95 13.41
C VAL A 57 1.83 32.49 13.36
N GLN A 58 2.24 33.11 14.45
CA GLN A 58 2.53 34.55 14.47
C GLN A 58 3.61 34.90 13.43
N GLY A 59 3.23 35.66 12.39
CA GLY A 59 4.13 36.11 11.34
C GLY A 59 3.87 35.55 9.95
N LEU A 60 2.87 34.71 9.75
CA LEU A 60 2.46 34.27 8.41
C LEU A 60 1.88 35.42 7.57
N ARG A 61 2.22 35.40 6.28
CA ARG A 61 1.67 36.35 5.31
C ARG A 61 0.18 36.08 5.07
N PRO A 62 -0.64 37.09 4.74
CA PRO A 62 -2.08 36.92 4.51
C PRO A 62 -2.45 35.81 3.51
N LYS A 63 -1.62 35.57 2.49
CA LYS A 63 -1.84 34.50 1.51
C LYS A 63 -1.67 33.11 2.11
N ASP A 64 -0.82 32.96 3.10
CA ASP A 64 -0.55 31.71 3.78
C ASP A 64 -1.71 31.39 4.77
N TRP A 65 -2.45 32.43 5.23
CA TRP A 65 -3.67 32.28 5.99
C TRP A 65 -4.84 31.67 5.21
N VAL A 66 -4.99 32.04 3.93
CA VAL A 66 -6.03 31.45 3.07
C VAL A 66 -5.81 29.95 2.91
N PHE A 67 -4.56 29.55 2.79
CA PHE A 67 -4.18 28.14 2.76
C PHE A 67 -4.47 27.44 4.09
N LEU A 68 -4.13 28.07 5.22
CA LEU A 68 -4.40 27.52 6.54
C LEU A 68 -5.90 27.46 6.88
N GLU A 69 -6.71 28.40 6.40
CA GLU A 69 -8.17 28.33 6.54
C GLU A 69 -8.77 27.09 5.83
N GLY A 70 -8.14 26.62 4.75
CA GLY A 70 -8.45 25.34 4.10
C GLY A 70 -8.13 24.15 4.98
N ILE A 71 -7.00 24.17 5.70
CA ILE A 71 -6.54 23.10 6.61
C ILE A 71 -7.50 22.87 7.80
N PHE A 72 -8.35 23.83 8.16
CA PHE A 72 -9.35 23.68 9.23
C PHE A 72 -10.54 22.79 8.86
N ARG A 73 -10.68 22.43 7.58
CA ARG A 73 -11.69 21.48 7.12
C ARG A 73 -11.00 20.15 6.88
N GLU A 74 -11.31 19.13 7.68
CA GLU A 74 -10.67 17.79 7.62
C GLU A 74 -10.51 17.25 6.20
N LYS A 75 -11.52 17.45 5.35
CA LYS A 75 -11.51 17.00 3.97
C LYS A 75 -10.49 17.74 3.09
N GLU A 76 -10.31 19.04 3.32
CA GLU A 76 -9.38 19.87 2.54
C GLU A 76 -7.91 19.57 2.89
N VAL A 77 -7.63 19.08 4.12
CA VAL A 77 -6.29 18.61 4.51
C VAL A 77 -5.92 17.34 3.74
N GLN A 78 -6.79 16.35 3.69
CA GLN A 78 -6.55 15.13 2.91
C GLN A 78 -6.34 15.43 1.41
N GLU A 79 -7.13 16.34 0.86
CA GLU A 79 -6.98 16.79 -0.53
C GLU A 79 -5.63 17.49 -0.74
N SER A 80 -5.19 18.35 0.18
CA SER A 80 -3.89 19.04 0.09
C SER A 80 -2.71 18.06 0.16
N VAL A 81 -2.74 17.10 1.09
CA VAL A 81 -1.70 16.06 1.20
C VAL A 81 -1.69 15.18 -0.05
N SER A 82 -2.83 14.93 -0.67
CA SER A 82 -2.94 14.17 -1.91
C SER A 82 -2.23 14.83 -3.11
N HIS A 83 -1.97 16.13 -3.04
CA HIS A 83 -1.16 16.81 -4.08
C HIS A 83 0.35 16.62 -3.91
N VAL A 84 0.82 16.27 -2.72
CA VAL A 84 2.25 16.16 -2.42
C VAL A 84 2.76 14.73 -2.24
N ALA A 85 1.87 13.79 -1.95
CA ALA A 85 2.26 12.40 -1.73
C ALA A 85 1.29 11.40 -2.35
N ALA A 86 1.84 10.39 -2.99
CA ALA A 86 1.16 9.17 -3.38
C ALA A 86 1.93 7.98 -2.80
N PHE A 87 1.24 6.90 -2.46
CA PHE A 87 1.89 5.73 -1.92
C PHE A 87 1.30 4.42 -2.44
N THR A 88 2.07 3.36 -2.30
CA THR A 88 1.60 1.99 -2.50
C THR A 88 1.99 1.15 -1.31
N SER A 89 1.01 0.45 -0.75
CA SER A 89 1.11 -0.28 0.51
C SER A 89 1.46 -1.75 0.29
N PHE A 90 2.29 -2.28 1.18
CA PHE A 90 2.69 -3.68 1.24
C PHE A 90 2.54 -4.18 2.69
N SER A 91 2.34 -5.47 2.85
CA SER A 91 2.40 -6.17 4.13
C SER A 91 3.70 -6.95 4.26
N THR A 92 4.10 -7.27 5.48
CA THR A 92 5.18 -8.25 5.73
C THR A 92 4.64 -9.65 6.03
N ASN A 93 3.31 -9.84 5.99
CA ASN A 93 2.64 -11.08 6.34
C ASN A 93 1.78 -11.59 5.17
N ASP A 94 2.05 -12.79 4.68
CA ASP A 94 1.31 -13.47 3.62
C ASP A 94 0.17 -14.38 4.14
N LYS A 95 -0.01 -14.49 5.47
CA LYS A 95 -0.92 -15.43 6.14
C LYS A 95 -1.98 -14.75 7.01
N SER A 96 -2.09 -13.43 6.98
CA SER A 96 -3.11 -12.71 7.75
C SER A 96 -4.50 -13.04 7.23
N ILE A 97 -5.33 -13.68 8.08
CA ILE A 97 -6.73 -14.02 7.75
C ILE A 97 -7.51 -12.76 7.34
N LEU A 98 -7.32 -11.65 8.07
CA LEU A 98 -8.00 -10.39 7.80
C LEU A 98 -7.56 -9.78 6.46
N MET A 99 -6.26 -9.84 6.13
CA MET A 99 -5.78 -9.36 4.82
C MET A 99 -6.37 -10.16 3.66
N TRP A 100 -6.46 -11.48 3.80
CA TRP A 100 -7.10 -12.34 2.81
C TRP A 100 -8.61 -12.08 2.69
N ALA A 101 -9.28 -11.79 3.79
CA ALA A 101 -10.71 -11.48 3.79
C ALA A 101 -10.98 -10.12 3.13
N HIS A 102 -10.30 -9.07 3.57
CA HIS A 102 -10.59 -7.70 3.16
C HIS A 102 -10.01 -7.35 1.78
N TYR A 103 -8.71 -7.64 1.55
CA TYR A 103 -7.99 -7.18 0.36
C TYR A 103 -7.92 -8.20 -0.77
N ALA A 104 -8.13 -9.49 -0.47
CA ALA A 104 -8.20 -10.56 -1.47
C ALA A 104 -9.63 -11.06 -1.72
N ALA A 105 -10.64 -10.24 -1.47
CA ALA A 105 -12.06 -10.52 -1.73
C ALA A 105 -12.49 -11.91 -1.20
N ASN A 106 -12.38 -12.11 0.12
CA ASN A 106 -12.71 -13.38 0.78
C ASN A 106 -12.00 -14.59 0.17
N HIS A 107 -10.67 -14.48 0.01
CA HIS A 107 -9.79 -15.53 -0.52
C HIS A 107 -10.05 -15.92 -2.00
N THR A 108 -10.79 -15.13 -2.77
CA THR A 108 -10.98 -15.34 -4.22
C THR A 108 -9.93 -14.62 -5.06
N GLY A 109 -9.14 -13.74 -4.46
CA GLY A 109 -8.05 -13.00 -5.07
C GLY A 109 -6.69 -13.67 -4.89
N ALA A 110 -5.63 -12.87 -4.95
CA ALA A 110 -4.25 -13.35 -4.83
C ALA A 110 -3.39 -12.39 -4.01
N CYS A 111 -2.24 -12.91 -3.55
CA CYS A 111 -1.19 -12.13 -2.92
C CYS A 111 0.09 -12.26 -3.74
N ILE A 112 0.75 -11.16 -4.04
CA ILE A 112 2.05 -11.13 -4.72
C ILE A 112 3.14 -10.94 -3.68
N GLU A 113 4.17 -11.78 -3.73
CA GLU A 113 5.44 -11.59 -3.03
C GLU A 113 6.40 -10.81 -3.95
N PHE A 114 6.94 -9.72 -3.42
CA PHE A 114 7.93 -8.89 -4.10
C PHE A 114 9.31 -9.04 -3.44
N ASP A 115 10.36 -9.04 -4.26
CA ASP A 115 11.72 -8.81 -3.78
C ASP A 115 11.88 -7.32 -3.42
N LYS A 116 12.18 -7.04 -2.13
CA LYS A 116 12.43 -5.70 -1.63
C LYS A 116 13.46 -4.94 -2.47
N HIS A 117 14.57 -5.57 -2.82
CA HIS A 117 15.65 -4.89 -3.53
C HIS A 117 15.25 -4.41 -4.92
N GLN A 118 14.33 -5.12 -5.58
CA GLN A 118 13.81 -4.73 -6.90
C GLN A 118 12.82 -3.56 -6.83
N ILE A 119 12.03 -3.46 -5.74
CA ILE A 119 11.06 -2.38 -5.59
C ILE A 119 11.61 -1.19 -4.80
N GLN A 120 12.61 -1.39 -3.95
CA GLN A 120 13.23 -0.35 -3.12
C GLN A 120 14.10 0.64 -3.92
N ARG A 121 14.26 0.44 -5.24
CA ARG A 121 15.01 1.38 -6.11
C ARG A 121 14.56 2.84 -6.00
N PHE A 122 13.42 3.08 -5.40
CA PHE A 122 12.89 4.43 -5.16
C PHE A 122 13.40 5.06 -3.85
N ASN A 123 14.10 4.30 -3.01
CA ASN A 123 14.67 4.69 -1.71
C ASN A 123 13.67 5.39 -0.75
N CYS A 124 12.38 5.03 -0.84
CA CYS A 124 11.29 5.68 -0.13
C CYS A 124 10.36 4.69 0.60
N LEU A 125 10.88 3.50 0.97
CA LEU A 125 10.11 2.49 1.69
C LEU A 125 10.12 2.81 3.19
N LYS A 126 8.95 3.05 3.77
CA LYS A 126 8.73 3.40 5.18
C LYS A 126 7.80 2.41 5.86
N LYS A 127 8.06 2.16 7.13
CA LYS A 127 7.21 1.32 7.98
C LYS A 127 6.08 2.16 8.56
N VAL A 128 4.85 1.65 8.52
CA VAL A 128 3.71 2.27 9.20
C VAL A 128 3.78 1.98 10.70
N THR A 129 3.55 3.01 11.49
CA THR A 129 3.39 2.93 12.95
C THR A 129 1.92 3.03 13.32
N TYR A 130 1.55 2.52 14.50
CA TYR A 130 0.16 2.43 14.90
C TYR A 130 -0.08 3.17 16.21
N ALA A 131 -1.07 4.08 16.18
CA ALA A 131 -1.50 4.86 17.33
C ALA A 131 -2.56 4.12 18.14
N ASN A 132 -2.48 4.22 19.48
CA ASN A 132 -3.51 3.65 20.35
C ASN A 132 -4.74 4.56 20.45
N PRO A 133 -5.91 4.02 20.82
CA PRO A 133 -7.06 4.86 21.14
C PRO A 133 -6.71 5.86 22.24
N GLY A 134 -6.95 7.14 21.97
CA GLY A 134 -6.62 8.23 22.86
C GLY A 134 -5.27 8.91 22.63
N ASP A 135 -4.39 8.33 21.79
CA ASP A 135 -3.18 9.03 21.34
C ASP A 135 -3.59 10.26 20.50
N GLU A 136 -2.85 11.34 20.65
CA GLU A 136 -3.07 12.52 19.83
C GLU A 136 -2.63 12.29 18.40
N ARG A 137 -3.36 12.86 17.45
CA ARG A 137 -2.98 12.86 16.03
C ARG A 137 -1.76 13.75 15.79
N GLU A 138 -0.97 13.41 14.79
CA GLU A 138 0.19 14.21 14.37
C GLU A 138 -0.24 15.61 13.92
N GLU A 139 0.61 16.59 14.12
CA GLU A 139 0.42 17.93 13.59
C GLU A 139 0.74 17.95 12.09
N TYR A 140 0.03 18.79 11.33
CA TYR A 140 0.34 18.95 9.92
C TYR A 140 1.76 19.50 9.73
N PRO A 141 2.61 18.92 8.88
CA PRO A 141 4.03 19.29 8.76
C PRO A 141 4.29 20.77 8.53
N LEU A 142 3.43 21.47 7.80
CA LEU A 142 3.56 22.92 7.56
C LEU A 142 3.36 23.78 8.82
N LEU A 143 2.79 23.23 9.89
CA LEU A 143 2.60 23.96 11.16
C LEU A 143 3.88 23.99 12.02
N HIS A 144 4.93 23.25 11.65
CA HIS A 144 6.20 23.27 12.36
C HIS A 144 7.10 24.49 12.04
N GLY A 145 6.49 25.60 11.65
CA GLY A 145 7.18 26.89 11.54
C GLY A 145 7.94 27.09 10.22
N ASN A 146 9.16 27.60 10.25
CA ASN A 146 9.91 28.04 9.08
C ASN A 146 10.54 26.92 8.23
N LEU A 147 10.08 25.67 8.35
CA LEU A 147 10.57 24.55 7.57
C LEU A 147 10.17 24.68 6.09
N ARG A 148 11.08 24.38 5.20
CA ARG A 148 10.84 24.32 3.75
C ARG A 148 10.68 22.88 3.33
N GLU A 149 9.99 22.61 2.23
CA GLU A 149 9.79 21.26 1.67
C GLU A 149 11.09 20.50 1.44
N GLU A 150 12.22 21.20 1.22
CA GLU A 150 13.56 20.68 1.04
C GLU A 150 14.30 20.34 2.36
N ASP A 151 13.76 20.77 3.52
CA ASP A 151 14.41 20.53 4.81
C ASP A 151 14.20 19.07 5.24
N GLU A 152 15.25 18.41 5.72
CA GLU A 152 15.19 17.02 6.20
C GLU A 152 14.17 16.83 7.32
N GLU A 153 14.01 17.84 8.17
CA GLU A 153 13.04 17.82 9.27
C GLU A 153 11.59 17.87 8.76
N TYR A 154 11.31 18.69 7.74
CA TYR A 154 10.00 18.69 7.07
C TYR A 154 9.68 17.33 6.46
N GLN A 155 10.64 16.76 5.73
CA GLN A 155 10.51 15.44 5.11
C GLN A 155 10.23 14.35 6.14
N LYS A 156 10.93 14.39 7.28
CA LYS A 156 10.73 13.46 8.37
C LYS A 156 9.31 13.56 8.94
N HIS A 157 8.82 14.76 9.24
CA HIS A 157 7.46 14.97 9.75
C HIS A 157 6.39 14.56 8.73
N ALA A 158 6.61 14.85 7.45
CA ALA A 158 5.69 14.42 6.39
C ALA A 158 5.63 12.89 6.27
N GLU A 159 6.78 12.20 6.41
CA GLU A 159 6.84 10.75 6.44
C GLU A 159 6.14 10.15 7.67
N GLU A 160 6.38 10.71 8.86
CA GLU A 160 5.72 10.29 10.10
C GLU A 160 4.20 10.44 9.98
N PHE A 161 3.75 11.57 9.45
CA PHE A 161 2.34 11.85 9.21
C PHE A 161 1.68 10.87 8.23
N LEU A 162 2.37 10.53 7.13
CA LEU A 162 1.88 9.61 6.10
C LEU A 162 2.06 8.12 6.47
N CYS A 163 2.76 7.83 7.56
CA CYS A 163 3.03 6.48 8.01
C CYS A 163 2.42 6.17 9.39
N LYS A 164 1.31 6.81 9.73
CA LYS A 164 0.59 6.58 10.97
C LYS A 164 -0.84 6.10 10.69
N LYS A 165 -1.25 5.03 11.34
CA LYS A 165 -2.61 4.48 11.30
C LYS A 165 -3.14 4.19 12.70
N ALA A 166 -4.45 4.02 12.83
CA ALA A 166 -5.05 3.53 14.06
C ALA A 166 -4.64 2.08 14.35
N THR A 167 -4.55 1.71 15.64
CA THR A 167 -4.07 0.38 16.07
C THR A 167 -4.92 -0.78 15.56
N GLU A 168 -6.17 -0.53 15.20
CA GLU A 168 -7.07 -1.52 14.59
C GLU A 168 -6.53 -2.07 13.26
N TRP A 169 -5.67 -1.31 12.56
CA TRP A 169 -5.03 -1.71 11.31
C TRP A 169 -3.69 -2.45 11.50
N THR A 170 -3.28 -2.73 12.74
CA THR A 170 -1.98 -3.40 13.03
C THR A 170 -1.82 -4.74 12.30
N TYR A 171 -2.92 -5.45 12.02
CA TYR A 171 -2.89 -6.72 11.30
C TYR A 171 -2.37 -6.62 9.87
N GLU A 172 -2.28 -5.41 9.30
CA GLU A 172 -1.74 -5.15 7.97
C GLU A 172 -0.21 -5.29 7.94
N HIS A 173 0.48 -5.05 9.07
CA HIS A 173 1.95 -5.03 9.14
C HIS A 173 2.55 -4.23 7.99
N GLU A 174 2.06 -2.99 7.82
CA GLU A 174 2.20 -2.21 6.60
C GLU A 174 3.57 -1.56 6.45
N TYR A 175 4.05 -1.56 5.20
CA TYR A 175 5.13 -0.73 4.68
C TYR A 175 4.63 0.03 3.45
N ARG A 176 5.05 1.28 3.29
CA ARG A 176 4.67 2.14 2.17
C ARG A 176 5.89 2.53 1.34
N LEU A 177 5.76 2.45 0.01
CA LEU A 177 6.57 3.27 -0.88
C LEU A 177 5.84 4.60 -1.04
N ILE A 178 6.53 5.72 -0.76
CA ILE A 178 5.94 7.06 -0.82
C ILE A 178 6.71 7.88 -1.86
N LEU A 179 6.00 8.52 -2.79
CA LEU A 179 6.58 9.39 -3.82
C LEU A 179 5.64 10.58 -4.07
N PRO A 180 6.17 11.74 -4.45
CA PRO A 180 5.33 12.80 -4.99
C PRO A 180 4.56 12.31 -6.23
N PRO A 181 3.27 12.65 -6.39
CA PRO A 181 2.47 12.22 -7.55
C PRO A 181 3.09 12.62 -8.89
N MET A 182 3.80 13.75 -8.95
CA MET A 182 4.52 14.24 -10.13
C MET A 182 5.91 13.62 -10.31
N SER A 183 6.25 12.60 -9.51
CA SER A 183 7.52 11.89 -9.67
C SER A 183 7.64 11.27 -11.06
N LYS A 184 8.82 11.32 -11.65
CA LYS A 184 9.15 10.67 -12.96
C LYS A 184 8.91 9.16 -12.98
N TYR A 185 8.70 8.54 -11.83
CA TYR A 185 8.43 7.10 -11.69
C TYR A 185 6.94 6.77 -11.72
N ILE A 186 6.08 7.78 -11.59
CA ILE A 186 4.62 7.64 -11.57
C ILE A 186 4.07 8.13 -12.91
N GLY A 187 3.27 7.30 -13.55
CA GLY A 187 2.48 7.65 -14.73
C GLY A 187 1.00 7.70 -14.41
N TYR A 188 0.23 8.20 -15.36
CA TYR A 188 -1.22 8.31 -15.26
C TYR A 188 -1.89 7.38 -16.25
N GLN A 189 -2.87 6.62 -15.81
CA GLN A 189 -3.71 5.78 -16.68
C GLN A 189 -5.16 6.20 -16.55
N LYS A 190 -5.82 6.52 -17.68
CA LYS A 190 -7.25 6.81 -17.70
C LYS A 190 -8.05 5.51 -17.59
N VAL A 191 -8.98 5.46 -16.64
CA VAL A 191 -9.91 4.34 -16.41
C VAL A 191 -11.32 4.92 -16.28
N GLY A 192 -12.12 4.79 -17.33
CA GLY A 192 -13.39 5.52 -17.41
C GLY A 192 -13.15 7.04 -17.47
N GLU A 193 -13.76 7.78 -16.58
CA GLU A 193 -13.56 9.23 -16.43
C GLU A 193 -12.43 9.60 -15.44
N GLU A 194 -11.90 8.63 -14.69
CA GLU A 194 -10.89 8.85 -13.67
C GLU A 194 -9.47 8.61 -14.18
N PHE A 195 -8.49 9.27 -13.57
CA PHE A 195 -7.08 8.97 -13.74
C PHE A 195 -6.55 8.27 -12.50
N ILE A 196 -5.90 7.13 -12.70
CA ILE A 196 -5.19 6.41 -11.65
C ILE A 196 -3.68 6.56 -11.80
N LEU A 197 -2.99 6.59 -10.67
CA LEU A 197 -1.54 6.66 -10.62
C LEU A 197 -0.96 5.25 -10.71
N ILE A 198 0.02 5.05 -11.59
CA ILE A 198 0.67 3.74 -11.81
C ILE A 198 2.18 3.88 -11.95
N SER A 199 2.89 2.81 -11.64
CA SER A 199 4.31 2.65 -12.02
C SER A 199 4.56 1.24 -12.55
N GLY A 200 5.53 1.10 -13.47
CA GLY A 200 5.91 -0.21 -13.98
C GLY A 200 6.56 -1.10 -12.90
N ILE A 201 6.20 -2.37 -12.84
CA ILE A 201 6.85 -3.37 -12.01
C ILE A 201 8.14 -3.81 -12.71
N PRO A 202 9.32 -3.75 -12.05
CA PRO A 202 10.57 -4.24 -12.65
C PRO A 202 10.49 -5.71 -13.00
N ARG A 203 11.13 -6.10 -14.09
CA ARG A 203 11.21 -7.51 -14.48
C ARG A 203 11.90 -8.32 -13.38
N GLY A 204 11.32 -9.45 -13.00
CA GLY A 204 11.83 -10.30 -11.91
C GLY A 204 11.49 -9.84 -10.49
N ALA A 205 10.85 -8.68 -10.33
CA ALA A 205 10.49 -8.17 -8.99
C ALA A 205 9.39 -9.00 -8.31
N ILE A 206 8.52 -9.66 -9.06
CA ILE A 206 7.54 -10.62 -8.52
C ILE A 206 8.23 -11.97 -8.37
N THR A 207 8.42 -12.42 -7.14
CA THR A 207 9.11 -13.68 -6.81
C THR A 207 8.14 -14.83 -6.59
N LYS A 208 6.91 -14.52 -6.13
CA LYS A 208 5.87 -15.53 -5.91
C LYS A 208 4.48 -14.96 -6.12
N LEU A 209 3.59 -15.74 -6.74
CA LEU A 209 2.17 -15.48 -6.81
C LEU A 209 1.43 -16.51 -5.94
N ILE A 210 0.76 -16.03 -4.90
CA ILE A 210 0.04 -16.86 -3.94
C ILE A 210 -1.46 -16.73 -4.25
N PHE A 211 -2.09 -17.84 -4.61
CA PHE A 211 -3.53 -17.90 -4.88
C PHE A 211 -4.33 -18.01 -3.59
N GLY A 212 -5.42 -17.30 -3.53
CA GLY A 212 -6.40 -17.45 -2.45
C GLY A 212 -7.02 -18.85 -2.41
N TYR A 213 -7.50 -19.23 -1.25
CA TYR A 213 -8.11 -20.53 -1.00
C TYR A 213 -9.24 -20.87 -1.97
N ASN A 214 -10.05 -19.87 -2.33
CA ASN A 214 -11.26 -20.03 -3.15
C ASN A 214 -11.03 -19.70 -4.65
N VAL A 215 -9.80 -19.51 -5.11
CA VAL A 215 -9.52 -19.20 -6.52
C VAL A 215 -9.76 -20.45 -7.40
N PRO A 216 -10.60 -20.38 -8.45
CA PRO A 216 -10.83 -21.48 -9.39
C PRO A 216 -9.55 -21.87 -10.13
N VAL A 217 -9.43 -23.15 -10.49
CA VAL A 217 -8.24 -23.68 -11.20
C VAL A 217 -7.98 -22.95 -12.51
N SER A 218 -9.01 -22.72 -13.31
CA SER A 218 -8.87 -22.00 -14.60
C SER A 218 -8.30 -20.59 -14.42
N THR A 219 -8.72 -19.90 -13.34
CA THR A 219 -8.22 -18.58 -12.99
C THR A 219 -6.75 -18.63 -12.57
N ARG A 220 -6.33 -19.65 -11.78
CA ARG A 220 -4.92 -19.84 -11.39
C ARG A 220 -4.03 -20.02 -12.61
N VAL A 221 -4.46 -20.86 -13.56
CA VAL A 221 -3.75 -21.07 -14.84
C VAL A 221 -3.59 -19.76 -15.60
N ALA A 222 -4.66 -18.98 -15.72
CA ALA A 222 -4.63 -17.71 -16.43
C ALA A 222 -3.65 -16.72 -15.77
N TRP A 223 -3.74 -16.54 -14.46
CA TRP A 223 -2.83 -15.63 -13.73
C TRP A 223 -1.38 -16.09 -13.74
N ALA A 224 -1.14 -17.41 -13.63
CA ALA A 224 0.20 -17.96 -13.73
C ALA A 224 0.85 -17.66 -15.09
N LYS A 225 0.13 -17.85 -16.18
CA LYS A 225 0.61 -17.51 -17.54
C LYS A 225 0.83 -16.01 -17.72
N MET A 226 0.00 -15.17 -17.12
CA MET A 226 0.17 -13.71 -17.18
C MET A 226 1.44 -13.26 -16.47
N VAL A 227 1.69 -13.72 -15.23
CA VAL A 227 2.85 -13.28 -14.45
C VAL A 227 4.17 -13.73 -15.08
N GLN A 228 4.22 -14.91 -15.64
CA GLN A 228 5.44 -15.46 -16.25
C GLN A 228 5.93 -14.68 -17.47
N ARG A 229 5.08 -13.89 -18.13
CA ARG A 229 5.49 -13.03 -19.26
C ARG A 229 6.58 -12.04 -18.88
N ASN A 230 6.48 -11.46 -17.68
CA ASN A 230 7.41 -10.44 -17.18
C ASN A 230 8.30 -10.95 -16.04
N HIS A 231 7.87 -12.02 -15.37
CA HIS A 231 8.54 -12.63 -14.21
C HIS A 231 8.65 -14.15 -14.41
N PRO A 232 9.54 -14.61 -15.30
CA PRO A 232 9.62 -16.04 -15.71
C PRO A 232 9.96 -16.98 -14.55
N ASP A 233 10.71 -16.49 -13.55
CA ASP A 233 11.14 -17.27 -12.38
C ASP A 233 10.13 -17.19 -11.21
N CYS A 234 8.96 -16.59 -11.43
CA CYS A 234 7.91 -16.47 -10.42
C CYS A 234 7.45 -17.86 -9.96
N LYS A 235 7.54 -18.09 -8.66
CA LYS A 235 7.02 -19.29 -8.01
C LYS A 235 5.53 -19.15 -7.74
N PHE A 236 4.86 -20.28 -7.48
CA PHE A 236 3.44 -20.30 -7.18
C PHE A 236 3.18 -20.92 -5.81
N GLY A 237 2.16 -20.41 -5.12
CA GLY A 237 1.67 -20.95 -3.87
C GLY A 237 0.16 -20.85 -3.78
N LYS A 238 -0.42 -21.59 -2.87
CA LYS A 238 -1.83 -21.48 -2.50
C LYS A 238 -1.95 -21.36 -1.00
N VAL A 239 -2.74 -20.40 -0.54
CA VAL A 239 -3.10 -20.32 0.87
C VAL A 239 -4.20 -21.34 1.17
N ALA A 240 -4.10 -22.00 2.31
CA ALA A 240 -5.11 -22.93 2.82
C ALA A 240 -5.17 -22.85 4.35
N PRO A 241 -6.34 -23.14 4.96
CA PRO A 241 -6.43 -23.33 6.41
C PRO A 241 -5.54 -24.50 6.86
N ASP A 242 -4.84 -24.33 7.98
CA ASP A 242 -4.16 -25.46 8.62
C ASP A 242 -5.18 -26.47 9.11
N LYS A 243 -4.83 -27.76 9.03
CA LYS A 243 -5.76 -28.85 9.41
C LYS A 243 -5.95 -28.99 10.93
N THR A 244 -5.06 -28.42 11.72
CA THR A 244 -4.99 -28.64 13.17
C THR A 244 -4.97 -27.35 13.99
N LYS A 245 -4.67 -26.21 13.35
CA LYS A 245 -4.50 -24.92 14.01
C LYS A 245 -5.37 -23.85 13.37
N TYR A 246 -5.72 -22.83 14.11
CA TYR A 246 -6.42 -21.64 13.60
C TYR A 246 -5.44 -20.68 12.91
N GLU A 247 -4.78 -21.15 11.87
CA GLU A 247 -3.82 -20.37 11.07
C GLU A 247 -3.91 -20.72 9.58
N LEU A 248 -3.42 -19.85 8.73
CA LEU A 248 -3.26 -20.11 7.32
C LEU A 248 -1.86 -20.65 7.03
N LYS A 249 -1.76 -21.56 6.07
CA LYS A 249 -0.51 -22.05 5.48
C LYS A 249 -0.44 -21.68 4.02
N VAL A 250 0.76 -21.39 3.53
CA VAL A 250 1.03 -21.25 2.11
C VAL A 250 1.78 -22.50 1.65
N GLU A 251 1.15 -23.26 0.78
CA GLU A 251 1.70 -24.46 0.17
C GLU A 251 2.26 -24.11 -1.22
N ASP A 252 3.48 -24.53 -1.49
CA ASP A 252 4.09 -24.35 -2.82
C ASP A 252 3.42 -25.28 -3.83
N ILE A 253 3.13 -24.74 -5.02
CA ILE A 253 2.49 -25.47 -6.11
C ILE A 253 3.39 -25.38 -7.33
N PRO A 254 3.88 -26.52 -7.88
CA PRO A 254 4.59 -26.50 -9.16
C PRO A 254 3.63 -26.15 -10.30
N MET A 255 4.17 -25.57 -11.38
CA MET A 255 3.35 -25.12 -12.52
C MET A 255 2.56 -26.27 -13.15
N GLU A 256 3.16 -27.44 -13.25
CA GLU A 256 2.52 -28.65 -13.79
C GLU A 256 1.27 -29.06 -12.99
N ALA A 257 1.29 -28.86 -11.67
CA ALA A 257 0.11 -29.15 -10.83
C ALA A 257 -1.01 -28.11 -11.03
N ILE A 258 -0.67 -26.87 -11.39
CA ILE A 258 -1.68 -25.86 -11.73
C ILE A 258 -2.37 -26.22 -13.05
N GLU A 259 -1.63 -26.71 -14.05
CA GLU A 259 -2.15 -27.06 -15.38
C GLU A 259 -2.93 -28.37 -15.38
N ASN A 260 -2.44 -29.41 -14.70
CA ASN A 260 -3.04 -30.75 -14.70
C ASN A 260 -4.40 -30.84 -13.99
N THR A 261 -4.66 -29.94 -13.03
CA THR A 261 -5.96 -29.91 -12.34
C THR A 261 -7.08 -29.40 -13.28
N SER A 262 -6.77 -28.76 -14.41
CA SER A 262 -7.75 -28.29 -15.39
C SER A 262 -8.30 -29.43 -16.29
N SER A 263 -7.59 -30.54 -16.42
CA SER A 263 -8.01 -31.67 -17.28
C SER A 263 -8.97 -32.66 -16.60
N GLN A 264 -9.13 -32.57 -15.27
CA GLN A 264 -10.03 -33.50 -14.53
C GLN A 264 -11.44 -32.96 -14.28
N SER A 265 -11.73 -31.70 -14.62
CA SER A 265 -13.06 -31.09 -14.43
C SER A 265 -13.93 -31.11 -15.70
N SER A 266 -13.56 -31.87 -16.74
CA SER A 266 -14.28 -31.97 -18.02
C SER A 266 -14.91 -33.33 -18.24
N THR A 267 -15.17 -34.11 -17.17
CA THR A 267 -15.92 -35.37 -17.25
C THR A 267 -17.15 -35.36 -16.37
#